data_1acb5f07643159006517d591ad552f38
#
_entry.id   1acb5f07643159006517d591ad552f38
#
_cell.length_a   1.000
_cell.length_b   1.000
_cell.length_c   1.000
_cell.angle_alpha   90.00
_cell.angle_beta   90.00
_cell.angle_gamma   90.00
#
_symmetry.space_group_name_H-M   'P 1'
#
loop_
_entity.id
_entity.type
_entity.pdbx_description
1 polymer ?
#
loop_
_entity_poly.entity_id
_entity_poly.type
_entity_poly.pdbx_seq_one_letter_code
_entity_poly.pdbx_strand_id
1 'polypeptide(L)'
;MELALALGRRGRGLTWPNPAVGAVIVRDGVIVGRGWTQKGGRPHAEVEALRRAGAAARGATLYVTLEPCSHHGRSPPCADAVIAAGITRVVSAIEDANPDVAGRGHERIRSAGIEVAVGLCGGEAAHDHDGHFRRFRNKRPHVVLKLAVSADDRIGGRGRSAVAITGFGGRQRVHLLRAQSDAILVGIGTVLADDPLLTCRLPGMEERSPIPVVLDRHLRLPRSCQLLSMLPARPLWLVGAAAPDRNAPDDFAVCDRAAALAAQGAEILTPERADLAAVLRLLAEKGITRLMVEGGARVASSFVAAGLVDEFWLFRGSVTIGSDGVDALEGLPLSALTQASEFSVLHRETLGRDSLTIYGRA
;
A
#
# COMPACT_ATOMS: atom_id res chain seq x y z
N MET A 1 13.30 -19.80 1.48
CA MET A 1 12.31 -18.86 0.94
C MET A 1 11.72 -17.94 2.02
N GLU A 2 11.32 -18.44 3.17
CA GLU A 2 10.75 -17.61 4.28
C GLU A 2 11.62 -16.39 4.65
N LEU A 3 12.95 -16.57 4.73
CA LEU A 3 13.86 -15.45 4.97
C LEU A 3 13.82 -14.43 3.81
N ALA A 4 13.71 -14.87 2.57
CA ALA A 4 13.57 -13.97 1.42
C ALA A 4 12.26 -13.17 1.50
N LEU A 5 11.13 -13.81 1.84
CA LEU A 5 9.85 -13.13 2.09
C LEU A 5 9.97 -12.10 3.23
N ALA A 6 10.57 -12.48 4.37
CA ALA A 6 10.79 -11.56 5.48
C ALA A 6 11.66 -10.35 5.10
N LEU A 7 12.65 -10.54 4.24
CA LEU A 7 13.47 -9.45 3.69
C LEU A 7 12.65 -8.54 2.75
N GLY A 8 11.86 -9.12 1.85
CA GLY A 8 10.99 -8.37 0.95
C GLY A 8 10.03 -7.45 1.71
N ARG A 9 9.40 -7.96 2.77
CA ARG A 9 8.48 -7.18 3.62
C ARG A 9 9.09 -5.91 4.22
N ARG A 10 10.43 -5.83 4.34
CA ARG A 10 11.12 -4.59 4.74
C ARG A 10 10.96 -3.44 3.75
N GLY A 11 10.75 -3.76 2.47
CA GLY A 11 10.55 -2.77 1.41
C GLY A 11 9.14 -2.21 1.30
N ARG A 12 8.13 -2.84 1.92
CA ARG A 12 6.73 -2.37 1.82
C ARG A 12 6.58 -0.91 2.21
N GLY A 13 5.83 -0.13 1.41
CA GLY A 13 5.62 1.30 1.56
C GLY A 13 6.81 2.18 1.13
N LEU A 14 7.92 1.58 0.65
CA LEU A 14 9.11 2.32 0.24
C LEU A 14 9.52 2.08 -1.22
N THR A 15 9.03 1.01 -1.85
CA THR A 15 9.58 0.54 -3.14
C THR A 15 8.73 0.93 -4.35
N TRP A 16 7.53 1.44 -4.12
CA TRP A 16 6.63 1.82 -5.22
C TRP A 16 7.37 2.71 -6.27
N PRO A 17 7.10 2.56 -7.56
CA PRO A 17 6.11 1.67 -8.19
C PRO A 17 6.57 0.21 -8.34
N ASN A 18 7.75 -0.17 -7.84
CA ASN A 18 8.31 -1.51 -7.93
C ASN A 18 7.83 -2.40 -6.78
N PRO A 19 7.75 -3.73 -6.97
CA PRO A 19 7.39 -4.65 -5.90
C PRO A 19 8.48 -4.74 -4.83
N ALA A 20 8.08 -5.04 -3.60
CA ALA A 20 8.97 -5.26 -2.47
C ALA A 20 9.47 -6.71 -2.46
N VAL A 21 10.48 -6.99 -3.27
CA VAL A 21 11.09 -8.32 -3.45
C VAL A 21 12.17 -8.56 -2.41
N GLY A 22 12.36 -9.81 -2.01
CA GLY A 22 13.48 -10.28 -1.20
C GLY A 22 14.25 -11.38 -1.90
N ALA A 23 15.56 -11.44 -1.67
CA ALA A 23 16.47 -12.39 -2.26
C ALA A 23 17.50 -12.91 -1.24
N VAL A 24 17.80 -14.20 -1.31
CA VAL A 24 18.82 -14.88 -0.49
C VAL A 24 19.64 -15.80 -1.37
N ILE A 25 20.97 -15.71 -1.26
CA ILE A 25 21.91 -16.57 -1.99
C ILE A 25 22.53 -17.53 -0.99
N VAL A 26 22.45 -18.83 -1.32
CA VAL A 26 22.97 -19.93 -0.48
C VAL A 26 23.99 -20.72 -1.28
N ARG A 27 25.17 -20.96 -0.69
CA ARG A 27 26.20 -21.84 -1.21
C ARG A 27 26.62 -22.83 -0.13
N ASP A 28 26.64 -24.10 -0.46
CA ASP A 28 27.05 -25.19 0.48
C ASP A 28 26.35 -25.11 1.84
N GLY A 29 25.05 -24.82 1.85
CA GLY A 29 24.24 -24.66 3.05
C GLY A 29 24.41 -23.34 3.81
N VAL A 30 25.34 -22.46 3.37
CA VAL A 30 25.64 -21.18 4.01
C VAL A 30 25.01 -20.02 3.23
N ILE A 31 24.38 -19.07 3.94
CA ILE A 31 23.88 -17.84 3.33
C ILE A 31 25.06 -16.90 3.05
N VAL A 32 25.36 -16.69 1.77
CA VAL A 32 26.47 -15.84 1.31
C VAL A 32 26.00 -14.44 0.88
N GLY A 33 24.71 -14.26 0.57
CA GLY A 33 24.15 -12.95 0.19
C GLY A 33 22.68 -12.81 0.59
N ARG A 34 22.28 -11.60 0.92
CA ARG A 34 20.91 -11.23 1.24
C ARG A 34 20.58 -9.87 0.66
N GLY A 35 19.40 -9.70 0.10
CA GLY A 35 18.96 -8.44 -0.47
C GLY A 35 17.46 -8.27 -0.40
N TRP A 36 17.02 -7.05 -0.50
CA TRP A 36 15.62 -6.67 -0.73
C TRP A 36 15.58 -5.42 -1.61
N THR A 37 14.46 -5.19 -2.29
CA THR A 37 14.27 -4.00 -3.12
C THR A 37 14.46 -2.73 -2.27
N GLN A 38 15.35 -1.84 -2.69
CA GLN A 38 15.70 -0.65 -1.92
C GLN A 38 14.67 0.47 -2.10
N LYS A 39 14.73 1.52 -1.25
CA LYS A 39 13.88 2.71 -1.29
C LYS A 39 13.85 3.31 -2.70
N GLY A 40 12.65 3.67 -3.19
CA GLY A 40 12.45 4.12 -4.57
C GLY A 40 12.50 2.98 -5.61
N GLY A 41 12.47 1.71 -5.15
CA GLY A 41 12.39 0.53 -6.00
C GLY A 41 13.70 0.05 -6.59
N ARG A 42 14.84 0.66 -6.26
CA ARG A 42 16.16 0.28 -6.81
C ARG A 42 17.29 0.52 -5.81
N PRO A 43 18.37 -0.32 -5.83
CA PRO A 43 18.52 -1.57 -6.61
C PRO A 43 17.47 -2.63 -6.26
N HIS A 44 17.25 -3.59 -7.17
CA HIS A 44 16.42 -4.76 -6.92
C HIS A 44 17.06 -5.73 -5.94
N ALA A 45 16.27 -6.62 -5.35
CA ALA A 45 16.70 -7.56 -4.32
C ALA A 45 17.85 -8.46 -4.76
N GLU A 46 17.78 -8.96 -6.00
CA GLU A 46 18.78 -9.86 -6.58
C GLU A 46 20.14 -9.16 -6.70
N VAL A 47 20.15 -7.92 -7.20
CA VAL A 47 21.38 -7.12 -7.36
C VAL A 47 22.02 -6.86 -5.99
N GLU A 48 21.22 -6.52 -4.97
CA GLU A 48 21.71 -6.34 -3.60
C GLU A 48 22.24 -7.63 -2.98
N ALA A 49 21.57 -8.76 -3.22
CA ALA A 49 22.04 -10.07 -2.74
C ALA A 49 23.35 -10.48 -3.42
N LEU A 50 23.45 -10.31 -4.75
CA LEU A 50 24.66 -10.61 -5.54
C LEU A 50 25.83 -9.72 -5.14
N ARG A 51 25.60 -8.41 -4.97
CA ARG A 51 26.63 -7.48 -4.50
C ARG A 51 27.24 -7.90 -3.16
N ARG A 52 26.41 -8.39 -2.23
CA ARG A 52 26.86 -8.85 -0.91
C ARG A 52 27.52 -10.22 -0.94
N ALA A 53 27.09 -11.09 -1.85
CA ALA A 53 27.72 -12.40 -2.03
C ALA A 53 29.08 -12.32 -2.70
N GLY A 54 29.29 -11.34 -3.61
CA GLY A 54 30.52 -11.21 -4.38
C GLY A 54 30.87 -12.49 -5.12
N ALA A 55 32.13 -12.91 -5.06
CA ALA A 55 32.63 -14.12 -5.70
C ALA A 55 31.97 -15.42 -5.16
N ALA A 56 31.42 -15.41 -3.95
CA ALA A 56 30.73 -16.57 -3.37
C ALA A 56 29.37 -16.86 -4.05
N ALA A 57 28.87 -15.97 -4.90
CA ALA A 57 27.68 -16.21 -5.70
C ALA A 57 27.87 -17.32 -6.76
N ARG A 58 29.07 -17.50 -7.26
CA ARG A 58 29.35 -18.52 -8.27
C ARG A 58 29.12 -19.94 -7.76
N GLY A 59 28.30 -20.69 -8.47
CA GLY A 59 27.91 -22.05 -8.10
C GLY A 59 26.82 -22.11 -7.01
N ALA A 60 26.28 -20.96 -6.56
CA ALA A 60 25.28 -20.88 -5.52
C ALA A 60 23.83 -21.02 -6.03
N THR A 61 22.89 -21.17 -5.10
CA THR A 61 21.44 -21.12 -5.34
C THR A 61 20.89 -19.76 -4.91
N LEU A 62 20.13 -19.09 -5.79
CA LEU A 62 19.37 -17.89 -5.49
C LEU A 62 17.93 -18.26 -5.12
N TYR A 63 17.44 -17.82 -3.97
CA TYR A 63 16.03 -17.83 -3.57
C TYR A 63 15.49 -16.41 -3.71
N VAL A 64 14.41 -16.23 -4.47
CA VAL A 64 13.83 -14.91 -4.75
C VAL A 64 12.30 -14.97 -4.68
N THR A 65 11.67 -13.94 -4.09
CA THR A 65 10.22 -13.95 -3.82
C THR A 65 9.34 -13.64 -5.03
N LEU A 66 9.93 -13.13 -6.11
CA LEU A 66 9.27 -12.84 -7.38
C LEU A 66 10.22 -13.16 -8.52
N GLU A 67 9.70 -13.47 -9.69
CA GLU A 67 10.46 -13.69 -10.91
C GLU A 67 11.50 -12.58 -11.17
N PRO A 68 12.79 -12.91 -11.44
CA PRO A 68 13.79 -11.91 -11.82
C PRO A 68 13.43 -11.22 -13.13
N CYS A 69 13.44 -9.89 -13.15
CA CYS A 69 13.04 -9.12 -14.33
C CYS A 69 13.94 -9.40 -15.54
N SER A 70 13.35 -9.37 -16.75
CA SER A 70 14.00 -9.66 -18.04
C SER A 70 14.10 -8.45 -18.97
N HIS A 71 13.38 -7.36 -18.67
CA HIS A 71 13.34 -6.16 -19.50
C HIS A 71 14.40 -5.13 -19.10
N HIS A 72 14.89 -4.38 -20.06
CA HIS A 72 15.73 -3.22 -19.83
C HIS A 72 14.86 -2.04 -19.42
N GLY A 73 15.00 -1.61 -18.16
CA GLY A 73 14.37 -0.40 -17.64
C GLY A 73 15.43 0.67 -17.36
N ARG A 74 15.38 1.28 -16.17
CA ARG A 74 16.42 2.21 -15.70
C ARG A 74 17.74 1.51 -15.34
N SER A 75 17.75 0.19 -15.25
CA SER A 75 18.93 -0.65 -15.00
C SER A 75 18.82 -1.93 -15.83
N PRO A 76 19.97 -2.63 -16.07
CA PRO A 76 19.95 -3.93 -16.73
C PRO A 76 19.05 -4.94 -16.02
N PRO A 77 18.54 -5.97 -16.73
CA PRO A 77 17.69 -7.02 -16.16
C PRO A 77 18.39 -7.78 -15.02
N CYS A 78 17.61 -8.13 -13.97
CA CYS A 78 18.14 -8.98 -12.90
C CYS A 78 18.50 -10.38 -13.38
N ALA A 79 17.79 -10.91 -14.37
CA ALA A 79 18.14 -12.19 -15.00
C ALA A 79 19.57 -12.20 -15.53
N ASP A 80 20.01 -11.10 -16.17
CA ASP A 80 21.39 -10.99 -16.67
C ASP A 80 22.41 -10.92 -15.55
N ALA A 81 22.11 -10.19 -14.48
CA ALA A 81 23.00 -10.13 -13.32
C ALA A 81 23.15 -11.50 -12.65
N VAL A 82 22.08 -12.28 -12.57
CA VAL A 82 22.07 -13.66 -12.03
C VAL A 82 22.94 -14.58 -12.89
N ILE A 83 22.80 -14.51 -14.23
CA ILE A 83 23.59 -15.30 -15.19
C ILE A 83 25.07 -14.92 -15.08
N ALA A 84 25.39 -13.62 -15.13
CA ALA A 84 26.78 -13.13 -15.07
C ALA A 84 27.50 -13.48 -13.76
N ALA A 85 26.76 -13.57 -12.65
CA ALA A 85 27.29 -13.96 -11.35
C ALA A 85 27.64 -15.46 -11.25
N GLY A 86 27.21 -16.28 -12.22
CA GLY A 86 27.46 -17.73 -12.23
C GLY A 86 26.64 -18.48 -11.20
N ILE A 87 25.43 -18.00 -10.88
CA ILE A 87 24.42 -18.75 -10.14
C ILE A 87 24.10 -20.03 -10.94
N THR A 88 23.93 -21.16 -10.28
CA THR A 88 23.64 -22.45 -10.94
C THR A 88 22.19 -22.90 -10.76
N ARG A 89 21.49 -22.35 -9.78
CA ARG A 89 20.09 -22.67 -9.51
C ARG A 89 19.32 -21.43 -9.02
N VAL A 90 18.12 -21.22 -9.53
CA VAL A 90 17.17 -20.19 -9.05
C VAL A 90 15.92 -20.87 -8.53
N VAL A 91 15.51 -20.52 -7.32
CA VAL A 91 14.24 -20.89 -6.72
C VAL A 91 13.41 -19.62 -6.59
N SER A 92 12.41 -19.47 -7.44
CA SER A 92 11.47 -18.34 -7.43
C SER A 92 10.17 -18.74 -6.73
N ALA A 93 9.62 -17.87 -5.87
CA ALA A 93 8.37 -18.17 -5.19
C ALA A 93 7.18 -18.10 -6.14
N ILE A 94 7.14 -17.11 -7.04
CA ILE A 94 6.01 -16.91 -7.95
C ILE A 94 6.48 -16.16 -9.22
N GLU A 95 5.76 -16.40 -10.32
CA GLU A 95 5.92 -15.68 -11.59
C GLU A 95 5.36 -14.25 -11.48
N ASP A 96 5.94 -13.30 -12.23
CA ASP A 96 5.48 -11.91 -12.23
C ASP A 96 4.14 -11.78 -12.98
N ALA A 97 3.25 -10.92 -12.48
CA ALA A 97 1.99 -10.58 -13.15
C ALA A 97 2.14 -9.52 -14.25
N ASN A 98 3.31 -8.87 -14.34
CA ASN A 98 3.60 -7.90 -15.39
C ASN A 98 3.76 -8.61 -16.73
N PRO A 99 2.93 -8.34 -17.76
CA PRO A 99 3.02 -8.98 -19.08
C PRO A 99 4.40 -8.84 -19.76
N ASP A 100 5.16 -7.80 -19.41
CA ASP A 100 6.50 -7.58 -19.94
C ASP A 100 7.58 -8.48 -19.30
N VAL A 101 7.23 -9.14 -18.18
CA VAL A 101 8.14 -10.02 -17.42
C VAL A 101 7.66 -11.47 -17.44
N ALA A 102 6.40 -11.70 -17.19
CA ALA A 102 5.73 -13.00 -16.96
C ALA A 102 6.35 -14.17 -17.74
N GLY A 103 7.07 -15.05 -17.04
CA GLY A 103 7.77 -16.21 -17.58
C GLY A 103 9.10 -15.93 -18.31
N ARG A 104 9.31 -14.72 -18.82
CA ARG A 104 10.46 -14.36 -19.66
C ARG A 104 11.78 -14.32 -18.88
N GLY A 105 11.72 -13.91 -17.60
CA GLY A 105 12.87 -13.93 -16.72
C GLY A 105 13.35 -15.35 -16.43
N HIS A 106 12.39 -16.24 -16.10
CA HIS A 106 12.67 -17.66 -15.89
C HIS A 106 13.21 -18.33 -17.15
N GLU A 107 12.60 -18.05 -18.31
CA GLU A 107 13.05 -18.62 -19.60
C GLU A 107 14.46 -18.18 -19.95
N ARG A 108 14.80 -16.89 -19.79
CA ARG A 108 16.12 -16.35 -20.03
C ARG A 108 17.20 -17.03 -19.17
N ILE A 109 16.89 -17.25 -17.89
CA ILE A 109 17.77 -17.93 -16.94
C ILE A 109 17.95 -19.41 -17.33
N ARG A 110 16.85 -20.12 -17.69
CA ARG A 110 16.91 -21.51 -18.17
C ARG A 110 17.74 -21.65 -19.45
N SER A 111 17.57 -20.73 -20.41
CA SER A 111 18.31 -20.72 -21.67
C SER A 111 19.82 -20.53 -21.47
N ALA A 112 20.26 -19.98 -20.33
CA ALA A 112 21.65 -19.89 -19.93
C ALA A 112 22.18 -21.16 -19.21
N GLY A 113 21.37 -22.25 -19.15
CA GLY A 113 21.76 -23.52 -18.52
C GLY A 113 21.58 -23.54 -17.00
N ILE A 114 20.84 -22.58 -16.42
CA ILE A 114 20.60 -22.49 -14.98
C ILE A 114 19.30 -23.19 -14.63
N GLU A 115 19.29 -24.05 -13.61
CA GLU A 115 18.09 -24.70 -13.10
C GLU A 115 17.14 -23.66 -12.50
N VAL A 116 15.84 -23.71 -12.87
CA VAL A 116 14.79 -22.82 -12.32
C VAL A 116 13.64 -23.64 -11.79
N ALA A 117 13.43 -23.56 -10.46
CA ALA A 117 12.26 -24.07 -9.76
C ALA A 117 11.34 -22.90 -9.36
N VAL A 118 10.02 -23.09 -9.50
CA VAL A 118 8.99 -22.06 -9.18
C VAL A 118 7.94 -22.65 -8.25
N GLY A 119 7.41 -21.86 -7.33
CA GLY A 119 6.26 -22.20 -6.49
C GLY A 119 6.55 -22.38 -5.00
N LEU A 120 7.81 -22.38 -4.57
CA LEU A 120 8.15 -22.52 -3.15
C LEU A 120 7.64 -21.31 -2.33
N CYS A 121 6.73 -21.52 -1.37
CA CYS A 121 6.01 -20.47 -0.61
C CYS A 121 5.21 -19.53 -1.54
N GLY A 122 4.64 -20.07 -2.62
CA GLY A 122 3.93 -19.27 -3.63
C GLY A 122 2.70 -18.54 -3.10
N GLY A 123 1.97 -19.15 -2.15
CA GLY A 123 0.81 -18.51 -1.51
C GLY A 123 1.18 -17.27 -0.71
N GLU A 124 2.22 -17.36 0.13
CA GLU A 124 2.72 -16.21 0.91
C GLU A 124 3.31 -15.13 0.00
N ALA A 125 4.02 -15.54 -1.07
CA ALA A 125 4.54 -14.59 -2.05
C ALA A 125 3.42 -13.87 -2.80
N ALA A 126 2.35 -14.58 -3.20
CA ALA A 126 1.18 -13.98 -3.84
C ALA A 126 0.54 -12.92 -2.94
N HIS A 127 0.37 -13.22 -1.64
CA HIS A 127 -0.13 -12.25 -0.66
C HIS A 127 0.82 -11.04 -0.49
N ASP A 128 2.13 -11.28 -0.41
CA ASP A 128 3.13 -10.22 -0.26
C ASP A 128 3.20 -9.30 -1.49
N HIS A 129 2.94 -9.82 -2.68
CA HIS A 129 2.97 -9.11 -3.95
C HIS A 129 1.57 -8.73 -4.49
N ASP A 130 0.49 -8.93 -3.73
CA ASP A 130 -0.89 -8.71 -4.21
C ASP A 130 -1.09 -7.30 -4.78
N GLY A 131 -0.55 -6.27 -4.13
CA GLY A 131 -0.63 -4.89 -4.64
C GLY A 131 0.01 -4.71 -6.03
N HIS A 132 1.16 -5.33 -6.26
CA HIS A 132 1.81 -5.36 -7.56
C HIS A 132 0.95 -6.10 -8.59
N PHE A 133 0.43 -7.27 -8.22
CA PHE A 133 -0.41 -8.08 -9.11
C PHE A 133 -1.73 -7.39 -9.46
N ARG A 134 -2.39 -6.78 -8.49
CA ARG A 134 -3.64 -6.02 -8.74
C ARG A 134 -3.41 -4.82 -9.64
N ARG A 135 -2.28 -4.14 -9.49
CA ARG A 135 -1.93 -3.02 -10.38
C ARG A 135 -1.89 -3.44 -11.85
N PHE A 136 -1.34 -4.61 -12.16
CA PHE A 136 -1.27 -5.11 -13.53
C PHE A 136 -2.58 -5.78 -13.99
N ARG A 137 -3.20 -6.62 -13.17
CA ARG A 137 -4.39 -7.41 -13.54
C ARG A 137 -5.68 -6.60 -13.47
N ASN A 138 -5.85 -5.81 -12.42
CA ASN A 138 -7.08 -5.08 -12.09
C ASN A 138 -6.96 -3.56 -12.32
N LYS A 139 -5.78 -3.07 -12.71
CA LYS A 139 -5.49 -1.63 -12.91
C LYS A 139 -5.81 -0.79 -11.67
N ARG A 140 -5.62 -1.33 -10.47
CA ARG A 140 -5.83 -0.65 -9.20
C ARG A 140 -4.86 -1.13 -8.12
N PRO A 141 -4.58 -0.35 -7.06
CA PRO A 141 -3.81 -0.83 -5.91
C PRO A 141 -4.59 -1.86 -5.08
N HIS A 142 -3.88 -2.60 -4.23
CA HIS A 142 -4.47 -3.32 -3.10
C HIS A 142 -4.98 -2.31 -2.08
N VAL A 143 -6.25 -2.43 -1.68
CA VAL A 143 -6.92 -1.49 -0.77
C VAL A 143 -7.06 -2.10 0.62
N VAL A 144 -6.44 -1.45 1.60
CA VAL A 144 -6.55 -1.80 3.02
C VAL A 144 -7.45 -0.76 3.71
N LEU A 145 -8.66 -1.16 4.10
CA LEU A 145 -9.56 -0.32 4.88
C LEU A 145 -9.21 -0.46 6.37
N LYS A 146 -8.90 0.64 7.05
CA LYS A 146 -8.72 0.67 8.50
C LYS A 146 -9.95 1.28 9.18
N LEU A 147 -10.52 0.54 10.10
CA LEU A 147 -11.60 1.01 10.98
C LEU A 147 -11.16 0.92 12.44
N ALA A 148 -11.46 1.95 13.24
CA ALA A 148 -11.33 1.91 14.68
C ALA A 148 -12.71 2.17 15.29
N VAL A 149 -13.24 1.19 16.00
CA VAL A 149 -14.59 1.24 16.57
C VAL A 149 -14.55 1.09 18.09
N SER A 150 -15.45 1.75 18.78
CA SER A 150 -15.73 1.56 20.20
C SER A 150 -16.32 0.16 20.46
N ALA A 151 -16.56 -0.19 21.72
CA ALA A 151 -17.20 -1.44 22.09
C ALA A 151 -18.61 -1.59 21.51
N ASP A 152 -19.29 -0.46 21.26
CA ASP A 152 -20.64 -0.34 20.69
C ASP A 152 -20.63 0.10 19.21
N ASP A 153 -19.56 -0.22 18.45
CA ASP A 153 -19.40 -0.05 17.00
C ASP A 153 -19.46 1.40 16.48
N ARG A 154 -19.08 2.39 17.30
CA ARG A 154 -19.03 3.81 16.93
C ARG A 154 -17.62 4.25 16.59
N ILE A 155 -17.47 5.22 15.68
CA ILE A 155 -16.17 5.79 15.28
C ILE A 155 -15.95 7.23 15.75
N GLY A 156 -16.91 7.87 16.35
CA GLY A 156 -16.86 9.24 16.86
C GLY A 156 -18.05 9.58 17.71
N GLY A 157 -17.92 10.63 18.49
CA GLY A 157 -18.99 11.13 19.37
C GLY A 157 -20.07 11.94 18.64
N ARG A 158 -21.01 12.44 19.42
CA ARG A 158 -22.08 13.33 18.94
C ARG A 158 -21.50 14.51 18.16
N GLY A 159 -22.13 14.85 17.05
CA GLY A 159 -21.66 15.95 16.18
C GLY A 159 -20.33 15.67 15.47
N ARG A 160 -19.92 14.40 15.38
CA ARG A 160 -18.65 13.94 14.80
C ARG A 160 -17.42 14.38 15.60
N SER A 161 -17.57 14.62 16.90
CA SER A 161 -16.43 14.92 17.76
C SER A 161 -15.46 13.76 17.83
N ALA A 162 -14.15 14.07 17.81
CA ALA A 162 -13.09 13.08 17.91
C ALA A 162 -13.13 12.37 19.27
N VAL A 163 -13.06 11.04 19.26
CA VAL A 163 -12.96 10.20 20.46
C VAL A 163 -11.74 9.31 20.34
N ALA A 164 -10.93 9.26 21.41
CA ALA A 164 -9.80 8.35 21.47
C ALA A 164 -10.31 6.92 21.71
N ILE A 165 -10.54 6.17 20.63
CA ILE A 165 -11.10 4.82 20.66
C ILE A 165 -10.04 3.80 21.07
N THR A 166 -8.85 3.88 20.48
CA THR A 166 -7.77 2.89 20.71
C THR A 166 -6.66 3.46 21.58
N GLY A 167 -6.10 2.61 22.43
CA GLY A 167 -4.95 2.89 23.27
C GLY A 167 -3.61 2.95 22.50
N PHE A 168 -2.52 2.93 23.26
CA PHE A 168 -1.17 3.06 22.71
C PHE A 168 -0.82 1.94 21.71
N GLY A 169 -1.08 0.67 22.05
CA GLY A 169 -0.78 -0.48 21.19
C GLY A 169 -1.51 -0.42 19.84
N GLY A 170 -2.81 -0.06 19.86
CA GLY A 170 -3.60 0.13 18.65
C GLY A 170 -3.03 1.25 17.76
N ARG A 171 -2.65 2.38 18.35
CA ARG A 171 -2.02 3.47 17.60
C ARG A 171 -0.67 3.08 16.98
N GLN A 172 0.16 2.30 17.68
CA GLN A 172 1.42 1.80 17.10
C GLN A 172 1.15 0.90 15.88
N ARG A 173 0.14 0.03 15.93
CA ARG A 173 -0.26 -0.81 14.79
C ARG A 173 -0.77 0.00 13.61
N VAL A 174 -1.53 1.07 13.84
CA VAL A 174 -1.95 2.01 12.78
C VAL A 174 -0.73 2.68 12.12
N HIS A 175 0.24 3.15 12.91
CA HIS A 175 1.46 3.73 12.38
C HIS A 175 2.31 2.71 11.58
N LEU A 176 2.35 1.45 12.01
CA LEU A 176 3.01 0.39 11.24
C LEU A 176 2.30 0.15 9.90
N LEU A 177 0.95 0.13 9.88
CA LEU A 177 0.19 0.01 8.64
C LEU A 177 0.46 1.20 7.70
N ARG A 178 0.54 2.43 8.23
CA ARG A 178 0.94 3.61 7.45
C ARG A 178 2.33 3.43 6.85
N ALA A 179 3.31 2.95 7.64
CA ALA A 179 4.67 2.70 7.16
C ALA A 179 4.79 1.60 6.08
N GLN A 180 3.78 0.75 5.96
CA GLN A 180 3.70 -0.35 5.01
C GLN A 180 2.80 -0.03 3.80
N SER A 181 2.28 1.19 3.72
CA SER A 181 1.40 1.65 2.64
C SER A 181 2.11 2.70 1.80
N ASP A 182 1.89 2.67 0.49
CA ASP A 182 2.47 3.66 -0.44
C ASP A 182 1.74 5.00 -0.32
N ALA A 183 0.42 4.94 -0.15
CA ALA A 183 -0.44 6.11 0.03
C ALA A 183 -1.50 5.86 1.11
N ILE A 184 -1.99 6.96 1.71
CA ILE A 184 -3.09 6.98 2.67
C ILE A 184 -4.20 7.90 2.16
N LEU A 185 -5.42 7.37 2.05
CA LEU A 185 -6.56 8.08 1.53
C LEU A 185 -7.55 8.43 2.63
N VAL A 186 -7.95 9.70 2.68
CA VAL A 186 -9.01 10.23 3.54
C VAL A 186 -10.00 11.07 2.73
N GLY A 187 -11.21 11.26 3.24
CA GLY A 187 -12.12 12.26 2.71
C GLY A 187 -11.85 13.65 3.29
N ILE A 188 -12.22 14.70 2.57
CA ILE A 188 -12.07 16.09 3.04
C ILE A 188 -12.74 16.32 4.40
N GLY A 189 -13.83 15.62 4.70
CA GLY A 189 -14.51 15.72 6.00
C GLY A 189 -13.60 15.36 7.17
N THR A 190 -12.71 14.38 7.03
CA THR A 190 -11.71 14.02 8.04
C THR A 190 -10.68 15.12 8.24
N VAL A 191 -10.25 15.77 7.15
CA VAL A 191 -9.28 16.88 7.25
C VAL A 191 -9.91 18.08 7.93
N LEU A 192 -11.16 18.42 7.59
CA LEU A 192 -11.89 19.54 8.19
C LEU A 192 -12.20 19.34 9.69
N ALA A 193 -12.37 18.08 10.11
CA ALA A 193 -12.67 17.76 11.50
C ALA A 193 -11.43 17.66 12.38
N ASP A 194 -10.35 17.02 11.88
CA ASP A 194 -9.23 16.57 12.71
C ASP A 194 -7.89 17.23 12.35
N ASP A 195 -7.80 17.95 11.23
CA ASP A 195 -6.55 18.48 10.65
C ASP A 195 -5.35 17.51 10.80
N PRO A 196 -5.42 16.29 10.27
CA PRO A 196 -4.49 15.22 10.57
C PRO A 196 -3.18 15.35 9.76
N LEU A 197 -2.05 14.94 10.35
CA LEU A 197 -0.77 14.84 9.64
C LEU A 197 -0.66 13.63 8.70
N LEU A 198 -1.42 12.55 8.94
CA LEU A 198 -1.39 11.28 8.19
C LEU A 198 0.01 10.64 8.09
N THR A 199 0.90 10.94 9.02
CA THR A 199 2.29 10.46 9.06
C THR A 199 2.45 9.15 9.82
N CYS A 200 3.53 8.41 9.52
CA CYS A 200 4.08 7.43 10.44
C CYS A 200 4.89 8.16 11.51
N ARG A 201 4.61 7.88 12.79
CA ARG A 201 5.30 8.47 13.96
C ARG A 201 5.92 7.39 14.85
N LEU A 202 6.28 6.23 14.27
CA LEU A 202 7.11 5.26 14.95
C LEU A 202 8.57 5.73 14.94
N PRO A 203 9.28 5.68 16.06
CA PRO A 203 10.68 6.11 16.15
C PRO A 203 11.56 5.43 15.10
N GLY A 204 12.27 6.21 14.29
CA GLY A 204 13.13 5.74 13.22
C GLY A 204 12.41 5.27 11.95
N MET A 205 11.08 5.50 11.85
CA MET A 205 10.27 5.15 10.68
C MET A 205 9.52 6.34 10.08
N GLU A 206 9.86 7.55 10.46
CA GLU A 206 9.18 8.78 10.02
C GLU A 206 9.20 8.93 8.49
N GLU A 207 10.33 8.57 7.86
CA GLU A 207 10.51 8.57 6.41
C GLU A 207 9.63 7.56 5.66
N ARG A 208 9.00 6.61 6.38
CA ARG A 208 8.06 5.65 5.83
C ARG A 208 6.63 6.16 5.82
N SER A 209 6.43 7.45 5.99
CA SER A 209 5.11 8.03 5.94
C SER A 209 4.52 7.93 4.53
N PRO A 210 3.30 7.39 4.37
CA PRO A 210 2.65 7.24 3.06
C PRO A 210 2.29 8.59 2.44
N ILE A 211 2.08 8.63 1.11
CA ILE A 211 1.60 9.84 0.42
C ILE A 211 0.15 10.12 0.85
N PRO A 212 -0.16 11.31 1.40
CA PRO A 212 -1.55 11.69 1.67
C PRO A 212 -2.33 11.92 0.37
N VAL A 213 -3.52 11.31 0.31
CA VAL A 213 -4.50 11.47 -0.77
C VAL A 213 -5.80 11.93 -0.15
N VAL A 214 -6.32 13.09 -0.54
CA VAL A 214 -7.57 13.63 -0.03
C VAL A 214 -8.65 13.62 -1.10
N LEU A 215 -9.75 12.92 -0.87
CA LEU A 215 -10.94 13.01 -1.71
C LEU A 215 -11.66 14.33 -1.41
N ASP A 216 -11.49 15.31 -2.30
CA ASP A 216 -12.05 16.65 -2.15
C ASP A 216 -12.61 17.18 -3.47
N ARG A 217 -13.78 16.69 -3.84
CA ARG A 217 -14.44 17.01 -5.12
C ARG A 217 -14.50 18.52 -5.42
N HIS A 218 -14.64 19.35 -4.38
CA HIS A 218 -14.81 20.78 -4.51
C HIS A 218 -13.57 21.59 -4.09
N LEU A 219 -12.44 20.91 -3.81
CA LEU A 219 -11.17 21.50 -3.41
C LEU A 219 -11.31 22.50 -2.24
N ARG A 220 -12.00 22.04 -1.17
CA ARG A 220 -12.29 22.82 0.04
C ARG A 220 -11.18 22.70 1.11
N LEU A 221 -10.05 22.07 0.77
CA LEU A 221 -8.92 21.91 1.69
C LEU A 221 -8.52 23.29 2.25
N PRO A 222 -8.49 23.48 3.58
CA PRO A 222 -8.05 24.73 4.18
C PRO A 222 -6.60 25.03 3.86
N ARG A 223 -6.30 26.26 3.43
CA ARG A 223 -4.93 26.68 3.06
C ARG A 223 -3.94 26.68 4.22
N SER A 224 -4.44 26.63 5.45
CA SER A 224 -3.66 26.58 6.70
C SER A 224 -3.55 25.18 7.31
N CYS A 225 -4.07 24.12 6.63
CA CYS A 225 -4.05 22.76 7.18
C CYS A 225 -2.63 22.18 7.28
N GLN A 226 -2.44 21.28 8.23
CA GLN A 226 -1.14 20.64 8.49
C GLN A 226 -0.59 19.88 7.27
N LEU A 227 -1.45 19.31 6.41
CA LEU A 227 -1.01 18.59 5.22
C LEU A 227 -0.26 19.50 4.23
N LEU A 228 -0.71 20.74 4.04
CA LEU A 228 -0.04 21.72 3.18
C LEU A 228 1.27 22.23 3.80
N SER A 229 1.34 22.34 5.13
CA SER A 229 2.56 22.80 5.82
C SER A 229 3.75 21.82 5.66
N MET A 230 3.49 20.59 5.22
CA MET A 230 4.52 19.57 5.00
C MET A 230 5.15 19.63 3.60
N LEU A 231 4.63 20.45 2.71
CA LEU A 231 5.19 20.66 1.38
C LEU A 231 6.45 21.53 1.43
N PRO A 232 7.43 21.35 0.55
CA PRO A 232 7.52 20.31 -0.50
C PRO A 232 8.13 18.97 -0.02
N ALA A 233 8.45 18.84 1.26
CA ALA A 233 9.14 17.65 1.80
C ALA A 233 8.33 16.34 1.57
N ARG A 234 7.01 16.43 1.53
CA ARG A 234 6.11 15.31 1.23
C ARG A 234 5.07 15.73 0.19
N PRO A 235 4.87 14.93 -0.88
CA PRO A 235 3.80 15.19 -1.83
C PRO A 235 2.44 15.12 -1.15
N LEU A 236 1.49 15.93 -1.62
CA LEU A 236 0.08 15.91 -1.23
C LEU A 236 -0.76 15.81 -2.51
N TRP A 237 -1.60 14.80 -2.60
CA TRP A 237 -2.51 14.59 -3.73
C TRP A 237 -3.95 14.90 -3.34
N LEU A 238 -4.58 15.78 -4.11
CA LEU A 238 -5.97 16.16 -3.93
C LEU A 238 -6.77 15.62 -5.11
N VAL A 239 -7.76 14.76 -4.85
CA VAL A 239 -8.63 14.22 -5.88
C VAL A 239 -9.82 15.14 -6.01
N GLY A 240 -9.82 15.97 -7.06
CA GLY A 240 -10.88 16.91 -7.42
C GLY A 240 -12.03 16.27 -8.19
N ALA A 241 -12.97 17.10 -8.66
CA ALA A 241 -13.98 16.67 -9.62
C ALA A 241 -13.32 16.30 -10.97
N ALA A 242 -13.98 15.46 -11.76
CA ALA A 242 -13.70 15.35 -13.19
C ALA A 242 -13.77 16.76 -13.81
N ALA A 243 -12.85 17.07 -14.74
CA ALA A 243 -12.52 18.40 -15.24
C ALA A 243 -13.64 19.44 -15.08
N PRO A 244 -13.46 20.47 -14.22
CA PRO A 244 -14.47 21.50 -14.04
C PRO A 244 -14.62 22.28 -15.35
N ASP A 245 -15.86 22.55 -15.74
CA ASP A 245 -16.15 23.41 -16.88
C ASP A 245 -15.95 24.88 -16.47
N ARG A 246 -14.90 25.51 -16.99
CA ARG A 246 -14.56 26.90 -16.68
C ARG A 246 -15.67 27.91 -17.06
N ASN A 247 -16.65 27.50 -17.86
CA ASN A 247 -17.79 28.34 -18.24
C ASN A 247 -18.99 28.19 -17.31
N ALA A 248 -18.97 27.19 -16.37
CA ALA A 248 -20.01 27.03 -15.38
C ALA A 248 -19.68 27.87 -14.13
N PRO A 249 -20.60 28.72 -13.63
CA PRO A 249 -20.34 29.60 -12.49
C PRO A 249 -19.85 28.89 -11.22
N ASP A 250 -20.38 27.70 -10.93
CA ASP A 250 -19.99 26.90 -9.75
C ASP A 250 -18.59 26.29 -9.90
N ASP A 251 -18.13 26.02 -11.12
CA ASP A 251 -16.83 25.44 -11.42
C ASP A 251 -15.71 26.47 -11.45
N PHE A 252 -16.01 27.77 -11.69
CA PHE A 252 -15.01 28.85 -11.64
C PHE A 252 -14.31 28.91 -10.27
N ALA A 253 -15.10 28.88 -9.19
CA ALA A 253 -14.56 28.89 -7.84
C ALA A 253 -13.74 27.61 -7.52
N VAL A 254 -14.02 26.47 -8.15
CA VAL A 254 -13.21 25.24 -8.03
C VAL A 254 -11.87 25.41 -8.76
N CYS A 255 -11.87 26.02 -9.96
CA CYS A 255 -10.65 26.30 -10.70
C CYS A 255 -9.70 27.24 -9.94
N ASP A 256 -10.23 28.31 -9.32
CA ASP A 256 -9.44 29.23 -8.50
C ASP A 256 -8.83 28.54 -7.27
N ARG A 257 -9.61 27.68 -6.58
CA ARG A 257 -9.10 26.89 -5.47
C ARG A 257 -8.04 25.90 -5.94
N ALA A 258 -8.22 25.24 -7.09
CA ALA A 258 -7.24 24.35 -7.68
C ALA A 258 -5.91 25.07 -7.95
N ALA A 259 -5.95 26.25 -8.60
CA ALA A 259 -4.77 27.06 -8.87
C ALA A 259 -4.06 27.48 -7.59
N ALA A 260 -4.82 27.91 -6.59
CA ALA A 260 -4.27 28.33 -5.31
C ALA A 260 -3.62 27.19 -4.50
N LEU A 261 -4.17 25.98 -4.53
CA LEU A 261 -3.61 24.80 -3.86
C LEU A 261 -2.38 24.26 -4.62
N ALA A 262 -2.44 24.25 -5.97
CA ALA A 262 -1.30 23.90 -6.79
C ALA A 262 -0.12 24.86 -6.63
N ALA A 263 -0.38 26.18 -6.49
CA ALA A 263 0.65 27.16 -6.19
C ALA A 263 1.35 26.94 -4.84
N GLN A 264 0.71 26.27 -3.89
CA GLN A 264 1.32 25.83 -2.62
C GLN A 264 2.07 24.48 -2.75
N GLY A 265 2.03 23.84 -3.92
CA GLY A 265 2.73 22.58 -4.20
C GLY A 265 1.87 21.32 -4.09
N ALA A 266 0.56 21.44 -3.85
CA ALA A 266 -0.33 20.29 -3.89
C ALA A 266 -0.55 19.83 -5.36
N GLU A 267 -0.57 18.53 -5.59
CA GLU A 267 -0.90 17.97 -6.90
C GLU A 267 -2.39 17.67 -6.98
N ILE A 268 -3.07 18.29 -7.95
CA ILE A 268 -4.50 18.08 -8.20
C ILE A 268 -4.66 16.91 -9.16
N LEU A 269 -5.30 15.84 -8.71
CA LEU A 269 -5.61 14.67 -9.51
C LEU A 269 -7.06 14.73 -9.97
N THR A 270 -7.27 14.57 -11.26
CA THR A 270 -8.60 14.62 -11.90
C THR A 270 -8.89 13.25 -12.49
N PRO A 271 -9.74 12.42 -11.86
CA PRO A 271 -10.13 11.13 -12.42
C PRO A 271 -11.04 11.32 -13.64
N GLU A 272 -10.99 10.40 -14.59
CA GLU A 272 -11.85 10.43 -15.80
C GLU A 272 -13.35 10.38 -15.45
N ARG A 273 -13.71 9.75 -14.36
CA ARG A 273 -15.08 9.59 -13.85
C ARG A 273 -15.12 9.91 -12.35
N ALA A 274 -16.27 10.40 -11.91
CA ALA A 274 -16.50 10.75 -10.49
C ALA A 274 -16.82 9.49 -9.63
N ASP A 275 -16.05 8.39 -9.80
CA ASP A 275 -16.21 7.16 -9.05
C ASP A 275 -14.87 6.68 -8.44
N LEU A 276 -14.94 5.86 -7.39
CA LEU A 276 -13.78 5.35 -6.68
C LEU A 276 -12.91 4.44 -7.55
N ALA A 277 -13.48 3.72 -8.52
CA ALA A 277 -12.73 2.85 -9.41
C ALA A 277 -11.82 3.67 -10.33
N ALA A 278 -12.28 4.82 -10.83
CA ALA A 278 -11.46 5.75 -11.60
C ALA A 278 -10.35 6.39 -10.75
N VAL A 279 -10.64 6.74 -9.49
CA VAL A 279 -9.62 7.22 -8.54
C VAL A 279 -8.54 6.15 -8.34
N LEU A 280 -8.92 4.90 -8.10
CA LEU A 280 -7.96 3.81 -7.90
C LEU A 280 -7.12 3.53 -9.16
N ARG A 281 -7.72 3.62 -10.37
CA ARG A 281 -6.94 3.52 -11.63
C ARG A 281 -5.88 4.61 -11.71
N LEU A 282 -6.26 5.85 -11.47
CA LEU A 282 -5.35 6.99 -11.49
C LEU A 282 -4.19 6.82 -10.48
N LEU A 283 -4.48 6.31 -9.27
CA LEU A 283 -3.44 6.01 -8.28
C LEU A 283 -2.51 4.86 -8.73
N ALA A 284 -3.05 3.83 -9.39
CA ALA A 284 -2.25 2.73 -9.95
C ALA A 284 -1.34 3.20 -11.09
N GLU A 285 -1.80 4.09 -11.96
CA GLU A 285 -1.01 4.74 -13.02
C GLU A 285 0.15 5.54 -12.43
N LYS A 286 -0.08 6.25 -11.32
CA LYS A 286 0.96 6.92 -10.55
C LYS A 286 1.91 5.97 -9.83
N GLY A 287 1.67 4.67 -9.88
CA GLY A 287 2.56 3.65 -9.34
C GLY A 287 2.19 3.12 -7.97
N ILE A 288 1.10 3.57 -7.35
CA ILE A 288 0.66 3.07 -6.05
C ILE A 288 0.27 1.60 -6.17
N THR A 289 0.82 0.79 -5.29
CA THR A 289 0.54 -0.65 -5.19
C THR A 289 -0.29 -0.99 -3.96
N ARG A 290 -0.08 -0.32 -2.83
CA ARG A 290 -0.82 -0.53 -1.58
C ARG A 290 -1.38 0.79 -1.05
N LEU A 291 -2.71 0.89 -1.01
CA LEU A 291 -3.45 2.05 -0.53
C LEU A 291 -4.10 1.75 0.82
N MET A 292 -3.76 2.53 1.85
CA MET A 292 -4.50 2.54 3.10
C MET A 292 -5.65 3.54 3.00
N VAL A 293 -6.87 3.11 3.31
CA VAL A 293 -8.04 3.98 3.46
C VAL A 293 -8.30 4.18 4.95
N GLU A 294 -8.11 5.40 5.43
CA GLU A 294 -8.36 5.82 6.82
C GLU A 294 -9.37 6.96 6.83
N GLY A 295 -10.51 6.73 6.16
CA GLY A 295 -11.57 7.73 6.03
C GLY A 295 -12.60 7.66 7.16
N GLY A 296 -13.46 8.69 7.23
CA GLY A 296 -14.69 8.64 8.04
C GLY A 296 -15.71 7.66 7.46
N ALA A 297 -16.82 7.45 8.18
CA ALA A 297 -17.88 6.50 7.83
C ALA A 297 -18.30 6.51 6.35
N ARG A 298 -18.46 7.71 5.76
CA ARG A 298 -18.89 7.88 4.36
C ARG A 298 -17.91 7.28 3.37
N VAL A 299 -16.61 7.56 3.53
CA VAL A 299 -15.58 7.02 2.64
C VAL A 299 -15.49 5.51 2.79
N ALA A 300 -15.48 5.01 4.03
CA ALA A 300 -15.49 3.58 4.31
C ALA A 300 -16.68 2.87 3.66
N SER A 301 -17.91 3.38 3.86
CA SER A 301 -19.14 2.84 3.24
C SER A 301 -19.06 2.84 1.72
N SER A 302 -18.52 3.91 1.11
CA SER A 302 -18.39 3.99 -0.35
C SER A 302 -17.46 2.92 -0.90
N PHE A 303 -16.32 2.64 -0.23
CA PHE A 303 -15.41 1.56 -0.62
C PHE A 303 -16.06 0.18 -0.45
N VAL A 304 -16.79 -0.04 0.64
CA VAL A 304 -17.50 -1.30 0.92
C VAL A 304 -18.59 -1.53 -0.11
N ALA A 305 -19.45 -0.55 -0.33
CA ALA A 305 -20.56 -0.65 -1.29
C ALA A 305 -20.09 -0.86 -2.73
N ALA A 306 -18.92 -0.33 -3.08
CA ALA A 306 -18.30 -0.54 -4.41
C ALA A 306 -17.52 -1.86 -4.53
N GLY A 307 -17.42 -2.68 -3.47
CA GLY A 307 -16.64 -3.94 -3.48
C GLY A 307 -15.12 -3.73 -3.66
N LEU A 308 -14.61 -2.55 -3.28
CA LEU A 308 -13.22 -2.14 -3.54
C LEU A 308 -12.28 -2.35 -2.35
N VAL A 309 -12.72 -3.06 -1.31
CA VAL A 309 -11.90 -3.44 -0.15
C VAL A 309 -11.31 -4.82 -0.38
N ASP A 310 -9.96 -4.96 -0.25
CA ASP A 310 -9.26 -6.24 -0.38
C ASP A 310 -8.87 -6.80 0.99
N GLU A 311 -8.54 -5.93 1.92
CA GLU A 311 -8.16 -6.26 3.29
C GLU A 311 -8.75 -5.20 4.20
N PHE A 312 -9.24 -5.58 5.40
CA PHE A 312 -9.61 -4.57 6.38
C PHE A 312 -9.09 -4.90 7.78
N TRP A 313 -8.66 -3.85 8.47
CA TRP A 313 -8.11 -3.88 9.82
C TRP A 313 -9.12 -3.26 10.76
N LEU A 314 -9.79 -4.10 11.56
CA LEU A 314 -10.78 -3.67 12.53
C LEU A 314 -10.12 -3.59 13.92
N PHE A 315 -9.90 -2.37 14.37
CA PHE A 315 -9.50 -2.09 15.74
C PHE A 315 -10.75 -1.88 16.57
N ARG A 316 -10.90 -2.61 17.69
CA ARG A 316 -11.99 -2.44 18.62
C ARG A 316 -11.44 -2.01 19.97
N GLY A 317 -11.81 -0.80 20.40
CA GLY A 317 -11.50 -0.27 21.73
C GLY A 317 -12.49 -0.68 22.78
N SER A 318 -12.12 -0.54 24.05
CA SER A 318 -12.98 -0.86 25.20
C SER A 318 -13.94 0.27 25.59
N VAL A 319 -13.81 1.46 24.97
CA VAL A 319 -14.67 2.62 25.23
C VAL A 319 -16.06 2.41 24.63
N THR A 320 -17.12 2.84 25.36
CA THR A 320 -18.49 2.93 24.84
C THR A 320 -18.81 4.39 24.58
N ILE A 321 -19.35 4.70 23.40
CA ILE A 321 -19.68 6.08 22.97
C ILE A 321 -21.16 6.38 23.16
N GLY A 322 -22.03 5.41 22.95
CA GLY A 322 -23.47 5.55 23.09
C GLY A 322 -24.20 5.77 21.76
N SER A 323 -25.54 5.80 21.84
CA SER A 323 -26.44 5.84 20.67
C SER A 323 -26.28 7.07 19.79
N ASP A 324 -25.83 8.19 20.36
CA ASP A 324 -25.62 9.47 19.64
C ASP A 324 -24.28 9.48 18.85
N GLY A 325 -23.49 8.41 18.97
CA GLY A 325 -22.21 8.25 18.26
C GLY A 325 -22.38 8.03 16.77
N VAL A 326 -21.31 8.29 16.02
CA VAL A 326 -21.26 8.06 14.57
C VAL A 326 -21.04 6.59 14.28
N ASP A 327 -21.87 5.99 13.43
CA ASP A 327 -21.71 4.60 12.96
C ASP A 327 -20.38 4.41 12.21
N ALA A 328 -19.81 3.20 12.29
CA ALA A 328 -18.56 2.87 11.61
C ALA A 328 -18.68 2.95 10.07
N LEU A 329 -19.87 2.62 9.56
CA LEU A 329 -20.22 2.70 8.15
C LEU A 329 -21.53 3.52 8.04
N GLU A 330 -21.52 4.56 7.20
CA GLU A 330 -22.71 5.38 6.97
C GLU A 330 -23.72 4.62 6.10
N GLY A 331 -24.88 4.32 6.67
CA GLY A 331 -25.95 3.60 5.98
C GLY A 331 -25.76 2.09 5.84
N LEU A 332 -24.72 1.52 6.43
CA LEU A 332 -24.45 0.09 6.44
C LEU A 332 -24.13 -0.39 7.86
N PRO A 333 -24.59 -1.58 8.28
CA PRO A 333 -24.13 -2.15 9.55
C PRO A 333 -22.67 -2.63 9.41
N LEU A 334 -21.93 -2.67 10.51
CA LEU A 334 -20.55 -3.19 10.52
C LEU A 334 -20.49 -4.68 10.10
N SER A 335 -21.60 -5.43 10.34
CA SER A 335 -21.76 -6.82 9.87
C SER A 335 -21.68 -6.98 8.34
N ALA A 336 -21.96 -5.92 7.58
CA ALA A 336 -21.76 -5.92 6.12
C ALA A 336 -20.31 -6.17 5.69
N LEU A 337 -19.35 -5.99 6.60
CA LEU A 337 -17.95 -6.37 6.40
C LEU A 337 -17.60 -7.64 7.20
N THR A 338 -17.91 -7.66 8.51
CA THR A 338 -17.40 -8.70 9.41
C THR A 338 -18.08 -10.06 9.24
N GLN A 339 -19.23 -10.13 8.57
CA GLN A 339 -19.99 -11.34 8.28
C GLN A 339 -20.13 -11.61 6.78
N ALA A 340 -19.50 -10.80 5.93
CA ALA A 340 -19.51 -11.01 4.49
C ALA A 340 -18.70 -12.27 4.13
N SER A 341 -19.30 -13.15 3.32
CA SER A 341 -18.71 -14.45 2.94
C SER A 341 -17.42 -14.34 2.13
N GLU A 342 -17.22 -13.21 1.47
CA GLU A 342 -16.00 -12.93 0.71
C GLU A 342 -14.78 -12.54 1.56
N PHE A 343 -14.94 -12.40 2.89
CA PHE A 343 -13.84 -12.11 3.80
C PHE A 343 -13.60 -13.24 4.79
N SER A 344 -12.34 -13.57 4.99
CA SER A 344 -11.88 -14.51 6.01
C SER A 344 -10.97 -13.82 7.02
N VAL A 345 -10.95 -14.29 8.26
CA VAL A 345 -10.03 -13.79 9.29
C VAL A 345 -8.63 -14.29 9.01
N LEU A 346 -7.72 -13.36 8.74
CA LEU A 346 -6.30 -13.64 8.54
C LEU A 346 -5.52 -13.62 9.85
N HIS A 347 -5.89 -12.71 10.78
CA HIS A 347 -5.14 -12.52 12.02
C HIS A 347 -6.02 -11.92 13.12
N ARG A 348 -5.75 -12.30 14.37
CA ARG A 348 -6.31 -11.67 15.57
C ARG A 348 -5.21 -11.38 16.57
N GLU A 349 -5.26 -10.21 17.18
CA GLU A 349 -4.28 -9.77 18.18
C GLU A 349 -4.97 -8.98 19.30
N THR A 350 -4.54 -9.20 20.53
CA THR A 350 -4.94 -8.39 21.69
C THR A 350 -3.90 -7.30 21.94
N LEU A 351 -4.33 -6.06 22.04
CA LEU A 351 -3.48 -4.87 22.17
C LEU A 351 -3.79 -4.14 23.48
N GLY A 352 -3.47 -4.77 24.58
CA GLY A 352 -3.86 -4.31 25.92
C GLY A 352 -5.35 -4.54 26.18
N ARG A 353 -6.15 -3.44 26.25
CA ARG A 353 -7.61 -3.51 26.36
C ARG A 353 -8.32 -3.51 25.01
N ASP A 354 -7.59 -3.29 23.94
CA ASP A 354 -8.10 -3.25 22.58
C ASP A 354 -7.87 -4.58 21.87
N SER A 355 -8.53 -4.77 20.74
CA SER A 355 -8.27 -5.89 19.85
C SER A 355 -8.09 -5.39 18.41
N LEU A 356 -7.30 -6.16 17.64
CA LEU A 356 -7.19 -6.02 16.20
C LEU A 356 -7.62 -7.33 15.56
N THR A 357 -8.54 -7.25 14.60
CA THR A 357 -8.85 -8.36 13.70
C THR A 357 -8.56 -7.91 12.26
N ILE A 358 -7.76 -8.67 11.55
CA ILE A 358 -7.45 -8.45 10.13
C ILE A 358 -8.24 -9.45 9.32
N TYR A 359 -8.95 -8.95 8.31
CA TYR A 359 -9.72 -9.75 7.38
C TYR A 359 -9.16 -9.54 5.96
N GLY A 360 -9.07 -10.60 5.20
CA GLY A 360 -8.68 -10.55 3.79
C GLY A 360 -9.78 -11.10 2.90
N ARG A 361 -9.90 -10.56 1.70
CA ARG A 361 -10.79 -11.09 0.68
C ARG A 361 -10.26 -12.43 0.19
N ALA A 362 -11.14 -13.45 0.14
CA ALA A 362 -10.82 -14.79 -0.34
C ALA A 362 -10.52 -14.82 -1.86
#